data_2ea4eb04662a9f843827beb0468986f3
#
_entry.id   2ea4eb04662a9f843827beb0468986f3
#
_cell.length_a   1.000
_cell.length_b   1.000
_cell.length_c   1.000
_cell.angle_alpha   90.00
_cell.angle_beta   90.00
_cell.angle_gamma   90.00
#
_symmetry.space_group_name_H-M   'P 1'
#
loop_
_entity.id
_entity.type
_entity.pdbx_description
1 polymer ?
#
loop_
_entity_poly.entity_id
_entity_poly.type
_entity_poly.pdbx_seq_one_letter_code
_entity_poly.pdbx_strand_id
1 'polypeptide(L)'
;MKGILKWPLIVAALVVVLRVVNERAGGPPALSSALSVVALHTLLAPIYFAIRLAGSGAERPYAALLKLILAYAIWTRAMLIPVYWLARIFEWPESRFYGLSGPDVNAFVGFIGVPFVTALFWIVMSVVVGGGIGAGLLAVLRSRSKAGDIASH
;
A
#
# COMPACT_ATOMS: atom_id res chain seq x y z
N MET A 1 -17.70 -4.02 4.48
CA MET A 1 -16.31 -4.01 3.98
C MET A 1 -16.01 -2.89 2.97
N LYS A 2 -16.94 -2.56 2.03
CA LYS A 2 -16.69 -1.50 1.01
C LYS A 2 -16.35 -0.12 1.61
N GLY A 3 -16.96 0.28 2.73
CA GLY A 3 -16.68 1.57 3.37
C GLY A 3 -15.31 1.68 4.04
N ILE A 4 -14.74 0.57 4.52
CA ILE A 4 -13.43 0.56 5.21
C ILE A 4 -12.29 0.82 4.23
N LEU A 5 -12.40 0.35 2.99
CA LEU A 5 -11.35 0.49 1.98
C LEU A 5 -11.31 1.87 1.32
N LYS A 6 -12.46 2.58 1.28
CA LYS A 6 -12.62 3.84 0.54
C LYS A 6 -11.61 4.90 0.94
N TRP A 7 -11.53 5.23 2.23
CA TRP A 7 -10.65 6.29 2.71
C TRP A 7 -9.16 5.99 2.53
N PRO A 8 -8.66 4.79 2.88
CA PRO A 8 -7.27 4.44 2.59
C PRO A 8 -6.91 4.55 1.10
N LEU A 9 -7.82 4.18 0.18
CA LEU A 9 -7.56 4.32 -1.27
C LEU A 9 -7.52 5.78 -1.72
N ILE A 10 -8.39 6.66 -1.18
CA ILE A 10 -8.34 8.09 -1.48
C ILE A 10 -7.01 8.67 -0.99
N VAL A 11 -6.59 8.36 0.23
CA VAL A 11 -5.30 8.80 0.78
C VAL A 11 -4.14 8.31 -0.10
N ALA A 12 -4.17 7.03 -0.51
CA ALA A 12 -3.14 6.49 -1.39
C ALA A 12 -3.07 7.22 -2.74
N ALA A 13 -4.22 7.49 -3.35
CA ALA A 13 -4.28 8.25 -4.61
C ALA A 13 -3.70 9.65 -4.46
N LEU A 14 -4.06 10.36 -3.38
CA LEU A 14 -3.50 11.68 -3.07
C LEU A 14 -1.99 11.64 -2.87
N VAL A 15 -1.49 10.65 -2.12
CA VAL A 15 -0.05 10.47 -1.90
C VAL A 15 0.69 10.20 -3.22
N VAL A 16 0.13 9.36 -4.10
CA VAL A 16 0.72 9.11 -5.43
C VAL A 16 0.82 10.40 -6.24
N VAL A 17 -0.27 11.16 -6.31
CA VAL A 17 -0.30 12.43 -7.07
C VAL A 17 0.66 13.44 -6.48
N LEU A 18 0.61 13.68 -5.17
CA LEU A 18 1.47 14.63 -4.48
C LEU A 18 2.96 14.29 -4.64
N ARG A 19 3.29 13.00 -4.58
CA ARG A 19 4.66 12.54 -4.81
C ARG A 19 5.13 12.85 -6.22
N VAL A 20 4.32 12.52 -7.24
CA VAL A 20 4.67 12.81 -8.64
C VAL A 20 4.83 14.31 -8.86
N VAL A 21 3.90 15.13 -8.33
CA VAL A 21 3.98 16.59 -8.43
C VAL A 21 5.26 17.13 -7.77
N ASN A 22 5.56 16.66 -6.54
CA ASN A 22 6.77 17.08 -5.83
C ASN A 22 8.04 16.72 -6.62
N GLU A 23 8.14 15.51 -7.14
CA GLU A 23 9.29 15.05 -7.92
C GLU A 23 9.44 15.86 -9.22
N ARG A 24 8.33 16.08 -9.94
CA ARG A 24 8.35 16.84 -11.22
C ARG A 24 8.57 18.34 -11.04
N ALA A 25 8.19 18.90 -9.90
CA ALA A 25 8.45 20.30 -9.55
C ALA A 25 9.87 20.54 -8.97
N GLY A 26 10.72 19.50 -8.88
CA GLY A 26 12.05 19.62 -8.29
C GLY A 26 12.02 19.82 -6.77
N GLY A 27 10.95 19.33 -6.11
CA GLY A 27 10.78 19.46 -4.67
C GLY A 27 11.76 18.60 -3.85
N PRO A 28 11.82 18.82 -2.53
CA PRO A 28 12.80 18.16 -1.67
C PRO A 28 12.70 16.63 -1.72
N PRO A 29 13.82 15.89 -1.86
CA PRO A 29 13.82 14.43 -1.84
C PRO A 29 13.26 13.84 -0.55
N ALA A 30 13.43 14.52 0.58
CA ALA A 30 12.88 14.12 1.88
C ALA A 30 11.34 14.05 1.85
N LEU A 31 10.68 15.00 1.15
CA LEU A 31 9.23 14.98 0.99
C LEU A 31 8.78 13.82 0.11
N SER A 32 9.48 13.54 -1.00
CA SER A 32 9.20 12.36 -1.83
C SER A 32 9.36 11.04 -1.07
N SER A 33 10.31 10.97 -0.15
CA SER A 33 10.50 9.80 0.73
C SER A 33 9.40 9.67 1.76
N ALA A 34 8.94 10.78 2.34
CA ALA A 34 7.81 10.81 3.28
C ALA A 34 6.49 10.43 2.60
N LEU A 35 6.29 10.85 1.34
CA LEU A 35 5.15 10.46 0.49
C LEU A 35 5.32 9.02 -0.03
N SER A 36 5.54 8.07 0.88
CA SER A 36 5.81 6.69 0.53
C SER A 36 4.56 5.83 0.53
N VAL A 37 4.18 5.38 -0.65
CA VAL A 37 3.10 4.38 -0.81
C VAL A 37 3.46 3.07 -0.10
N VAL A 38 4.76 2.76 0.02
CA VAL A 38 5.24 1.57 0.73
C VAL A 38 4.86 1.61 2.21
N ALA A 39 5.08 2.74 2.89
CA ALA A 39 4.69 2.91 4.29
C ALA A 39 3.16 2.80 4.48
N LEU A 40 2.37 3.28 3.52
CA LEU A 40 0.92 3.12 3.53
C LEU A 40 0.51 1.64 3.48
N HIS A 41 1.16 0.84 2.62
CA HIS A 41 0.82 -0.57 2.44
C HIS A 41 1.24 -1.45 3.61
N THR A 42 2.48 -1.23 4.10
CA THR A 42 3.10 -2.16 5.05
C THR A 42 2.80 -1.80 6.50
N LEU A 43 2.42 -0.56 6.77
CA LEU A 43 2.23 -0.08 8.15
C LEU A 43 0.85 0.56 8.37
N LEU A 44 0.56 1.69 7.72
CA LEU A 44 -0.60 2.51 8.08
C LEU A 44 -1.94 1.85 7.76
N ALA A 45 -2.11 1.29 6.56
CA ALA A 45 -3.35 0.64 6.18
C ALA A 45 -3.63 -0.65 6.97
N PRO A 46 -2.66 -1.56 7.21
CA PRO A 46 -2.85 -2.71 8.09
C PRO A 46 -3.26 -2.35 9.51
N ILE A 47 -2.64 -1.32 10.11
CA ILE A 47 -3.02 -0.82 11.44
C ILE A 47 -4.46 -0.30 11.42
N TYR A 48 -4.80 0.54 10.46
CA TYR A 48 -6.16 1.06 10.31
C TYR A 48 -7.19 -0.06 10.16
N PHE A 49 -6.93 -1.06 9.31
CA PHE A 49 -7.84 -2.19 9.12
C PHE A 49 -7.98 -3.04 10.38
N ALA A 50 -6.89 -3.29 11.11
CA ALA A 50 -6.92 -4.02 12.36
C ALA A 50 -7.79 -3.32 13.41
N ILE A 51 -7.63 -2.00 13.59
CA ILE A 51 -8.45 -1.20 14.52
C ILE A 51 -9.94 -1.26 14.12
N ARG A 52 -10.24 -1.08 12.82
CA ARG A 52 -11.64 -1.12 12.33
C ARG A 52 -12.28 -2.49 12.47
N LEU A 53 -11.51 -3.56 12.32
CA LEU A 53 -11.99 -4.93 12.46
C LEU A 53 -12.10 -5.38 13.92
N ALA A 54 -11.29 -4.86 14.82
CA ALA A 54 -11.39 -5.17 16.24
C ALA A 54 -12.77 -4.83 16.83
N GLY A 55 -13.36 -3.71 16.39
CA GLY A 55 -14.69 -3.25 16.83
C GLY A 55 -15.85 -3.69 15.94
N SER A 56 -15.64 -4.51 14.90
CA SER A 56 -16.67 -4.78 13.89
C SER A 56 -17.53 -6.02 14.13
N GLY A 57 -17.26 -6.81 15.17
CA GLY A 57 -17.96 -8.08 15.41
C GLY A 57 -17.79 -9.15 14.32
N ALA A 58 -16.82 -8.99 13.42
CA ALA A 58 -16.61 -9.90 12.30
C ALA A 58 -16.32 -11.34 12.78
N GLU A 59 -17.03 -12.33 12.24
CA GLU A 59 -16.84 -13.75 12.58
C GLU A 59 -15.43 -14.25 12.28
N ARG A 60 -14.87 -13.83 11.14
CA ARG A 60 -13.52 -14.22 10.67
C ARG A 60 -12.62 -12.99 10.44
N PRO A 61 -12.20 -12.30 11.52
CA PRO A 61 -11.55 -11.00 11.41
C PRO A 61 -10.17 -11.06 10.74
N TYR A 62 -9.40 -12.13 10.95
CA TYR A 62 -8.10 -12.30 10.29
C TYR A 62 -8.24 -12.53 8.78
N ALA A 63 -9.20 -13.32 8.35
CA ALA A 63 -9.49 -13.49 6.92
C ALA A 63 -9.99 -12.18 6.29
N ALA A 64 -10.81 -11.40 7.01
CA ALA A 64 -11.27 -10.09 6.56
C ALA A 64 -10.11 -9.10 6.47
N LEU A 65 -9.19 -9.09 7.45
CA LEU A 65 -7.98 -8.28 7.45
C LEU A 65 -7.10 -8.56 6.22
N LEU A 66 -6.82 -9.84 5.98
CA LEU A 66 -6.00 -10.26 4.85
C LEU A 66 -6.62 -9.85 3.50
N LYS A 67 -7.94 -10.04 3.35
CA LYS A 67 -8.68 -9.59 2.14
C LYS A 67 -8.61 -8.08 1.94
N LEU A 68 -8.69 -7.28 3.02
CA LEU A 68 -8.59 -5.82 2.95
C LEU A 68 -7.18 -5.38 2.56
N ILE A 69 -6.15 -5.98 3.15
CA ILE A 69 -4.74 -5.68 2.83
C ILE A 69 -4.45 -6.04 1.37
N LEU A 70 -4.85 -7.23 0.93
CA LEU A 70 -4.65 -7.68 -0.45
C LEU A 70 -5.37 -6.76 -1.45
N ALA A 71 -6.65 -6.46 -1.22
CA ALA A 71 -7.42 -5.57 -2.08
C ALA A 71 -6.81 -4.16 -2.12
N TYR A 72 -6.39 -3.63 -0.97
CA TYR A 72 -5.72 -2.33 -0.89
C TYR A 72 -4.40 -2.33 -1.67
N ALA A 73 -3.57 -3.36 -1.50
CA ALA A 73 -2.30 -3.48 -2.21
C ALA A 73 -2.49 -3.57 -3.73
N ILE A 74 -3.45 -4.37 -4.21
CA ILE A 74 -3.76 -4.48 -5.64
C ILE A 74 -4.19 -3.12 -6.21
N TRP A 75 -5.15 -2.45 -5.59
CA TRP A 75 -5.66 -1.17 -6.08
C TRP A 75 -4.61 -0.07 -6.09
N THR A 76 -3.81 0.03 -5.02
CA THR A 76 -2.73 1.04 -4.98
C THR A 76 -1.63 0.75 -5.99
N ARG A 77 -1.32 -0.51 -6.27
CA ARG A 77 -0.36 -0.87 -7.34
C ARG A 77 -0.94 -0.60 -8.73
N ALA A 78 -2.22 -0.87 -8.94
CA ALA A 78 -2.90 -0.51 -10.19
C ALA A 78 -2.83 1.02 -10.46
N MET A 79 -2.95 1.87 -9.44
CA MET A 79 -2.79 3.32 -9.57
C MET A 79 -1.36 3.74 -9.96
N LEU A 80 -0.35 2.95 -9.60
CA LEU A 80 1.06 3.26 -9.91
C LEU A 80 1.46 2.84 -11.32
N ILE A 81 0.82 1.85 -11.93
CA ILE A 81 1.18 1.38 -13.29
C ILE A 81 1.17 2.52 -14.31
N PRO A 82 0.13 3.38 -14.40
CA PRO A 82 0.16 4.53 -15.32
C PRO A 82 1.32 5.49 -15.06
N VAL A 83 1.73 5.65 -13.79
CA VAL A 83 2.89 6.50 -13.44
C VAL A 83 4.19 5.93 -14.01
N TYR A 84 4.38 4.61 -13.95
CA TYR A 84 5.51 3.94 -14.58
C TYR A 84 5.51 4.10 -16.11
N TRP A 85 4.34 4.01 -16.74
CA TRP A 85 4.21 4.23 -18.18
C TRP A 85 4.56 5.68 -18.58
N LEU A 86 4.06 6.66 -17.84
CA LEU A 86 4.41 8.06 -18.05
C LEU A 86 5.91 8.29 -17.84
N ALA A 87 6.49 7.72 -16.79
CA ALA A 87 7.91 7.83 -16.50
C ALA A 87 8.77 7.25 -17.63
N ARG A 88 8.35 6.14 -18.24
CA ARG A 88 9.03 5.59 -19.41
C ARG A 88 8.89 6.46 -20.66
N ILE A 89 7.68 6.96 -20.94
CA ILE A 89 7.41 7.79 -22.13
C ILE A 89 8.20 9.10 -22.07
N PHE A 90 8.29 9.70 -20.88
CA PHE A 90 8.96 11.00 -20.68
C PHE A 90 10.37 10.86 -20.11
N GLU A 91 10.92 9.65 -20.04
CA GLU A 91 12.28 9.35 -19.55
C GLU A 91 12.61 10.04 -18.23
N TRP A 92 11.75 9.86 -17.22
CA TRP A 92 11.92 10.52 -15.92
C TRP A 92 13.18 10.04 -15.21
N PRO A 93 14.03 10.99 -14.69
CA PRO A 93 15.35 10.68 -14.15
C PRO A 93 15.33 10.13 -12.71
N GLU A 94 14.18 10.08 -12.04
CA GLU A 94 14.10 9.65 -10.65
C GLU A 94 14.53 8.18 -10.49
N SER A 95 15.35 7.91 -9.46
CA SER A 95 15.98 6.60 -9.22
C SER A 95 15.00 5.41 -9.15
N ARG A 96 13.77 5.65 -8.70
CA ARG A 96 12.73 4.61 -8.63
C ARG A 96 12.27 4.09 -10.00
N PHE A 97 12.61 4.81 -11.06
CA PHE A 97 12.29 4.46 -12.44
C PHE A 97 13.49 3.90 -13.21
N TYR A 98 14.62 3.71 -12.54
CA TYR A 98 15.76 3.04 -13.16
C TYR A 98 15.36 1.65 -13.65
N GLY A 99 15.85 1.30 -14.84
CA GLY A 99 15.48 0.06 -15.53
C GLY A 99 14.20 0.13 -16.35
N LEU A 100 13.48 1.27 -16.38
CA LEU A 100 12.38 1.48 -17.33
C LEU A 100 12.89 1.90 -18.72
N SER A 101 13.99 2.67 -18.77
CA SER A 101 14.55 3.26 -19.98
C SER A 101 16.04 2.95 -20.06
N GLY A 102 16.57 2.85 -21.26
CA GLY A 102 17.97 2.58 -21.53
C GLY A 102 18.14 1.84 -22.86
N PRO A 103 19.35 1.77 -23.41
CA PRO A 103 19.61 1.15 -24.71
C PRO A 103 19.24 -0.35 -24.75
N ASP A 104 19.35 -1.04 -23.61
CA ASP A 104 19.08 -2.47 -23.50
C ASP A 104 17.64 -2.80 -23.02
N VAL A 105 16.81 -1.78 -22.76
CA VAL A 105 15.44 -1.95 -22.26
C VAL A 105 14.45 -1.89 -23.40
N ASN A 106 13.99 -3.06 -23.87
CA ASN A 106 12.94 -3.13 -24.88
C ASN A 106 11.57 -2.67 -24.35
N ALA A 107 10.63 -2.46 -25.28
CA ALA A 107 9.29 -1.96 -24.95
C ALA A 107 8.55 -2.89 -23.97
N PHE A 108 8.64 -4.21 -24.16
CA PHE A 108 7.97 -5.17 -23.28
C PHE A 108 8.49 -5.09 -21.85
N VAL A 109 9.80 -5.07 -21.66
CA VAL A 109 10.41 -4.95 -20.32
C VAL A 109 10.00 -3.64 -19.64
N GLY A 110 10.08 -2.50 -20.35
CA GLY A 110 9.78 -1.20 -19.78
C GLY A 110 8.29 -0.95 -19.49
N PHE A 111 7.37 -1.40 -20.35
CA PHE A 111 5.94 -1.16 -20.14
C PHE A 111 5.23 -2.26 -19.37
N ILE A 112 5.72 -3.49 -19.41
CA ILE A 112 5.07 -4.64 -18.77
C ILE A 112 5.95 -5.22 -17.67
N GLY A 113 7.18 -5.63 -18.02
CA GLY A 113 8.05 -6.38 -17.11
C GLY A 113 8.27 -5.64 -15.79
N VAL A 114 8.91 -4.47 -15.85
CA VAL A 114 9.26 -3.71 -14.64
C VAL A 114 8.05 -3.27 -13.82
N PRO A 115 7.00 -2.64 -14.39
CA PRO A 115 5.82 -2.23 -13.61
C PRO A 115 5.12 -3.38 -12.91
N PHE A 116 4.89 -4.49 -13.62
CA PHE A 116 4.13 -5.62 -13.07
C PHE A 116 4.94 -6.45 -12.07
N VAL A 117 6.23 -6.70 -12.33
CA VAL A 117 7.09 -7.40 -11.36
C VAL A 117 7.23 -6.59 -10.08
N THR A 118 7.44 -5.26 -10.19
CA THR A 118 7.48 -4.36 -9.03
C THR A 118 6.15 -4.35 -8.29
N ALA A 119 5.02 -4.31 -9.01
CA ALA A 119 3.71 -4.37 -8.39
C ALA A 119 3.51 -5.68 -7.62
N LEU A 120 3.81 -6.82 -8.23
CA LEU A 120 3.70 -8.14 -7.60
C LEU A 120 4.57 -8.24 -6.34
N PHE A 121 5.83 -7.83 -6.43
CA PHE A 121 6.74 -7.81 -5.28
C PHE A 121 6.14 -7.05 -4.10
N TRP A 122 5.65 -5.85 -4.32
CA TRP A 122 5.08 -5.03 -3.25
C TRP A 122 3.72 -5.51 -2.76
N ILE A 123 2.91 -6.19 -3.58
CA ILE A 123 1.68 -6.86 -3.14
C ILE A 123 2.05 -7.97 -2.15
N VAL A 124 3.01 -8.82 -2.49
CA VAL A 124 3.50 -9.88 -1.60
C VAL A 124 4.05 -9.30 -0.30
N MET A 125 4.91 -8.28 -0.38
CA MET A 125 5.44 -7.60 0.81
C MET A 125 4.35 -6.99 1.68
N SER A 126 3.32 -6.40 1.09
CA SER A 126 2.18 -5.84 1.85
C SER A 126 1.40 -6.93 2.60
N VAL A 127 1.21 -8.08 1.96
CA VAL A 127 0.50 -9.22 2.58
C VAL A 127 1.34 -9.82 3.71
N VAL A 128 2.63 -10.03 3.50
CA VAL A 128 3.52 -10.66 4.50
C VAL A 128 3.76 -9.70 5.66
N VAL A 129 4.32 -8.53 5.40
CA VAL A 129 4.70 -7.57 6.45
C VAL A 129 3.48 -6.90 7.04
N GLY A 130 2.62 -6.31 6.20
CA GLY A 130 1.41 -5.64 6.64
C GLY A 130 0.40 -6.60 7.28
N GLY A 131 0.29 -7.81 6.74
CA GLY A 131 -0.53 -8.89 7.32
C GLY A 131 -0.04 -9.30 8.71
N GLY A 132 1.26 -9.46 8.90
CA GLY A 132 1.88 -9.76 10.20
C GLY A 132 1.62 -8.67 11.23
N ILE A 133 1.89 -7.40 10.88
CA ILE A 133 1.65 -6.25 11.75
C ILE A 133 0.16 -6.12 12.11
N GLY A 134 -0.71 -6.18 11.11
CA GLY A 134 -2.15 -6.04 11.31
C GLY A 134 -2.74 -7.18 12.13
N ALA A 135 -2.30 -8.42 11.92
CA ALA A 135 -2.75 -9.59 12.69
C ALA A 135 -2.29 -9.52 14.14
N GLY A 136 -1.04 -9.13 14.38
CA GLY A 136 -0.50 -8.93 15.73
C GLY A 136 -1.28 -7.87 16.50
N LEU A 137 -1.53 -6.71 15.90
CA LEU A 137 -2.33 -5.65 16.50
C LEU A 137 -3.77 -6.10 16.76
N LEU A 138 -4.40 -6.78 15.80
CA LEU A 138 -5.77 -7.28 15.94
C LEU A 138 -5.88 -8.30 17.10
N ALA A 139 -4.88 -9.17 17.28
CA ALA A 139 -4.83 -10.11 18.40
C ALA A 139 -4.78 -9.36 19.75
N VAL A 140 -3.89 -8.36 19.89
CA VAL A 140 -3.79 -7.54 21.10
C VAL A 140 -5.07 -6.80 21.41
N LEU A 141 -5.70 -6.18 20.44
CA LEU A 141 -6.95 -5.43 20.64
C LEU A 141 -8.10 -6.32 21.10
N ARG A 142 -8.21 -7.52 20.53
CA ARG A 142 -9.26 -8.48 20.90
C ARG A 142 -9.04 -9.14 22.26
N SER A 143 -7.79 -9.39 22.66
CA SER A 143 -7.50 -9.91 23.99
C SER A 143 -7.88 -8.91 25.10
N ARG A 144 -7.64 -7.64 24.88
CA ARG A 144 -8.02 -6.57 25.82
C ARG A 144 -9.54 -6.41 25.96
N SER A 145 -10.28 -6.51 24.85
CA SER A 145 -11.75 -6.46 24.89
C SER A 145 -12.33 -7.59 25.74
N LYS A 146 -11.86 -8.82 25.56
CA LYS A 146 -12.31 -9.97 26.35
C LYS A 146 -11.97 -9.83 27.84
N ALA A 147 -10.81 -9.30 28.19
CA ALA A 147 -10.42 -9.08 29.57
C ALA A 147 -11.31 -8.04 30.27
N GLY A 148 -11.72 -6.98 29.56
CA GLY A 148 -12.64 -5.97 30.05
C GLY A 148 -14.03 -6.51 30.36
N ASP A 149 -14.56 -7.39 29.50
CA ASP A 149 -15.88 -8.00 29.71
C ASP A 149 -15.91 -8.93 30.95
N ILE A 150 -14.81 -9.65 31.23
CA ILE A 150 -14.70 -10.53 32.40
C ILE A 150 -14.61 -9.73 33.69
N ALA A 151 -13.97 -8.56 33.69
CA ALA A 151 -13.81 -7.73 34.86
C ALA A 151 -15.07 -6.93 35.26
N SER A 152 -16.07 -6.88 34.36
CA SER A 152 -17.34 -6.17 34.58
C SER A 152 -18.48 -7.07 35.11
N HIS A 153 -18.27 -8.36 35.28
CA HIS A 153 -19.16 -9.34 35.87
C HIS A 153 -18.64 -9.82 37.22
#